data_1d2d1b51a53b7b6873c3a66d787d1ae5
#
_entry.id   1d2d1b51a53b7b6873c3a66d787d1ae5
#
_cell.length_a   1.000
_cell.length_b   1.000
_cell.length_c   1.000
_cell.angle_alpha   90.00
_cell.angle_beta   90.00
_cell.angle_gamma   90.00
#
_symmetry.space_group_name_H-M   'P 1'
#
loop_
_entity.id
_entity.type
_entity.pdbx_description
1 polymer ?
#
loop_
_entity_poly.entity_id
_entity_poly.type
_entity_poly.pdbx_seq_one_letter_code
_entity_poly.pdbx_strand_id
1 'polypeptide(L)'
;MRVAVLGDVGQLVYHVGDEAMTHAVVHELTSRGHTALVLTRDEADTRARFGPDVTTAPTPVFPWPPAEREARLEAVHDFLAGREGDLPADDPVRGLRETLRSCDALIVAGGGNMNSRYGWLLHERMAAVAVARSLGLPVVVTGQTVGPALTRPDVRALVDG
;
A
#
# COMPACT_ATOMS: atom_id res chain seq x y z
N MET A 1 5.22 -7.60 17.55
CA MET A 1 5.61 -7.05 16.25
C MET A 1 4.65 -5.92 15.90
N ARG A 2 5.14 -4.90 15.21
CA ARG A 2 4.33 -3.84 14.59
C ARG A 2 4.25 -4.10 13.09
N VAL A 3 3.06 -4.36 12.58
CA VAL A 3 2.85 -4.78 11.18
C VAL A 3 2.06 -3.70 10.46
N ALA A 4 2.61 -3.19 9.36
CA ALA A 4 1.87 -2.31 8.46
C ALA A 4 0.89 -3.13 7.63
N VAL A 5 -0.34 -2.64 7.48
CA VAL A 5 -1.41 -3.28 6.70
C VAL A 5 -1.89 -2.31 5.64
N LEU A 6 -1.66 -2.63 4.38
CA LEU A 6 -2.16 -1.89 3.23
C LEU A 6 -3.38 -2.62 2.66
N GLY A 7 -4.55 -2.05 2.87
CA GLY A 7 -5.81 -2.48 2.26
C GLY A 7 -6.38 -1.42 1.33
N ASP A 8 -7.63 -1.60 0.92
CA ASP A 8 -8.37 -0.60 0.15
C ASP A 8 -9.38 0.12 1.06
N VAL A 9 -8.87 0.95 1.96
CA VAL A 9 -9.62 1.64 3.01
C VAL A 9 -9.39 3.16 2.97
N GLY A 10 -10.29 3.92 3.60
CA GLY A 10 -10.20 5.38 3.66
C GLY A 10 -10.51 6.06 2.32
N GLN A 11 -11.39 5.48 1.51
CA GLN A 11 -11.82 6.06 0.22
C GLN A 11 -13.12 6.84 0.30
N LEU A 12 -13.67 7.05 1.50
CA LEU A 12 -14.99 7.64 1.75
C LEU A 12 -16.17 6.83 1.15
N VAL A 13 -15.89 5.77 0.41
CA VAL A 13 -16.85 4.82 -0.15
C VAL A 13 -16.59 3.45 0.49
N TYR A 14 -17.63 2.83 1.02
CA TYR A 14 -17.53 1.54 1.67
C TYR A 14 -17.44 0.40 0.65
N HIS A 15 -16.28 -0.22 0.56
CA HIS A 15 -16.05 -1.42 -0.26
C HIS A 15 -16.08 -2.66 0.62
N VAL A 16 -17.26 -3.24 0.80
CA VAL A 16 -17.54 -4.33 1.76
C VAL A 16 -16.48 -5.43 1.75
N GLY A 17 -16.07 -5.91 0.56
CA GLY A 17 -15.10 -7.00 0.46
C GLY A 17 -13.70 -6.59 0.90
N ASP A 18 -13.22 -5.47 0.41
CA ASP A 18 -11.85 -5.01 0.66
C ASP A 18 -11.68 -4.57 2.13
N GLU A 19 -12.71 -3.90 2.69
CA GLU A 19 -12.71 -3.51 4.10
C GLU A 19 -12.81 -4.72 5.02
N ALA A 20 -13.68 -5.70 4.71
CA ALA A 20 -13.81 -6.92 5.50
C ALA A 20 -12.49 -7.72 5.54
N MET A 21 -11.76 -7.80 4.42
CA MET A 21 -10.45 -8.47 4.37
C MET A 21 -9.41 -7.71 5.20
N THR A 22 -9.40 -6.38 5.13
CA THR A 22 -8.51 -5.55 5.95
C THR A 22 -8.84 -5.68 7.44
N HIS A 23 -10.12 -5.66 7.80
CA HIS A 23 -10.58 -5.94 9.17
C HIS A 23 -10.12 -7.29 9.68
N ALA A 24 -10.26 -8.34 8.87
CA ALA A 24 -9.85 -9.69 9.25
C ALA A 24 -8.33 -9.76 9.53
N VAL A 25 -7.51 -9.10 8.71
CA VAL A 25 -6.06 -9.02 8.93
C VAL A 25 -5.74 -8.27 10.23
N VAL A 26 -6.36 -7.11 10.44
CA VAL A 26 -6.16 -6.31 11.66
C VAL A 26 -6.57 -7.10 12.90
N HIS A 27 -7.75 -7.74 12.86
CA HIS A 27 -8.25 -8.57 13.96
C HIS A 27 -7.31 -9.74 14.27
N GLU A 28 -6.84 -10.45 13.25
CA GLU A 28 -5.93 -11.59 13.42
C GLU A 28 -4.59 -11.17 14.03
N LEU A 29 -4.03 -10.04 13.59
CA LEU A 29 -2.81 -9.50 14.17
C LEU A 29 -2.99 -9.11 15.64
N THR A 30 -4.04 -8.38 15.94
CA THR A 30 -4.28 -7.87 17.31
C THR A 30 -4.65 -8.99 18.28
N SER A 31 -5.42 -10.00 17.85
CA SER A 31 -5.75 -11.17 18.67
C SER A 31 -4.52 -12.01 19.03
N ARG A 32 -3.45 -11.91 18.23
CA ARG A 32 -2.15 -12.57 18.51
C ARG A 32 -1.16 -11.66 19.25
N GLY A 33 -1.60 -10.52 19.73
CA GLY A 33 -0.77 -9.57 20.49
C GLY A 33 0.21 -8.75 19.63
N HIS A 34 -0.07 -8.62 18.34
CA HIS A 34 0.67 -7.71 17.45
C HIS A 34 -0.02 -6.36 17.34
N THR A 35 0.73 -5.33 16.97
CA THR A 35 0.18 -4.01 16.67
C THR A 35 -0.01 -3.89 15.17
N ALA A 36 -1.24 -3.62 14.73
CA ALA A 36 -1.54 -3.31 13.34
C ALA A 36 -1.47 -1.79 13.11
N LEU A 37 -0.74 -1.37 12.07
CA LEU A 37 -0.70 0.00 11.57
C LEU A 37 -1.39 0.02 10.19
N VAL A 38 -2.60 0.56 10.10
CA VAL A 38 -3.36 0.60 8.86
C VAL A 38 -2.90 1.77 7.99
N LEU A 39 -2.39 1.47 6.80
CA LEU A 39 -2.08 2.48 5.79
C LEU A 39 -3.38 2.87 5.08
N THR A 40 -3.70 4.15 5.08
CA THR A 40 -5.00 4.65 4.60
C THR A 40 -4.89 5.97 3.87
N ARG A 41 -5.89 6.29 3.06
CA ARG A 41 -6.04 7.59 2.39
C ARG A 41 -6.76 8.62 3.24
N ASP A 42 -7.60 8.16 4.16
CA ASP A 42 -8.32 9.02 5.11
C ASP A 42 -8.32 8.36 6.49
N GLU A 43 -7.53 8.93 7.39
CA GLU A 43 -7.38 8.42 8.76
C GLU A 43 -8.66 8.58 9.58
N ALA A 44 -9.42 9.67 9.36
CA ALA A 44 -10.65 9.92 10.09
C ALA A 44 -11.74 8.91 9.67
N ASP A 45 -11.93 8.68 8.36
CA ASP A 45 -12.85 7.67 7.84
C ASP A 45 -12.46 6.26 8.32
N THR A 46 -11.17 5.94 8.30
CA THR A 46 -10.67 4.63 8.78
C THR A 46 -10.94 4.44 10.27
N ARG A 47 -10.65 5.42 11.12
CA ARG A 47 -10.95 5.33 12.56
C ARG A 47 -12.45 5.24 12.84
N ALA A 48 -13.29 5.91 12.06
CA ALA A 48 -14.74 5.80 12.20
C ALA A 48 -15.24 4.37 11.91
N ARG A 49 -14.57 3.63 11.03
CA ARG A 49 -14.96 2.26 10.64
C ARG A 49 -14.30 1.17 11.48
N PHE A 50 -13.02 1.33 11.80
CA PHE A 50 -12.22 0.32 12.53
C PHE A 50 -12.22 0.53 14.04
N GLY A 51 -12.74 1.65 14.51
CA GLY A 51 -12.71 2.06 15.91
C GLY A 51 -11.60 3.06 16.22
N PRO A 52 -11.77 3.84 17.31
CA PRO A 52 -10.85 4.94 17.65
C PRO A 52 -9.44 4.48 18.02
N ASP A 53 -9.28 3.23 18.43
CA ASP A 53 -8.01 2.68 18.91
C ASP A 53 -7.13 2.14 17.76
N VAL A 54 -7.63 2.13 16.51
CA VAL A 54 -6.82 1.70 15.37
C VAL A 54 -5.69 2.68 15.11
N THR A 55 -4.47 2.18 14.99
CA THR A 55 -3.33 2.98 14.57
C THR A 55 -3.35 3.14 13.05
N THR A 56 -3.25 4.38 12.57
CA THR A 56 -3.30 4.70 11.14
C THR A 56 -2.08 5.50 10.71
N ALA A 57 -1.73 5.42 9.43
CA ALA A 57 -0.78 6.31 8.76
C ALA A 57 -1.18 6.51 7.31
N PRO A 58 -0.83 7.65 6.70
CA PRO A 58 -1.18 7.92 5.32
C PRO A 58 -0.46 6.97 4.34
N THR A 59 -1.16 6.59 3.27
CA THR A 59 -0.59 5.91 2.10
C THR A 59 -0.45 6.89 0.94
N PRO A 60 0.60 6.79 0.10
CA PRO A 60 0.71 7.61 -1.10
C PRO A 60 -0.39 7.24 -2.10
N VAL A 61 -0.93 8.25 -2.77
CA VAL A 61 -1.93 8.09 -3.82
C VAL A 61 -1.24 8.20 -5.18
N PHE A 62 -1.50 7.26 -6.07
CA PHE A 62 -0.98 7.29 -7.44
C PHE A 62 -1.96 7.96 -8.40
N PRO A 63 -1.47 8.67 -9.44
CA PRO A 63 -2.33 9.32 -10.41
C PRO A 63 -3.11 8.30 -11.26
N TRP A 64 -4.28 8.73 -11.74
CA TRP A 64 -5.13 7.91 -12.58
C TRP A 64 -4.52 7.63 -13.97
N PRO A 65 -3.95 8.62 -14.71
CA PRO A 65 -3.42 8.40 -16.04
C PRO A 65 -2.25 7.40 -16.03
N PRO A 66 -2.22 6.41 -16.95
CA PRO A 66 -1.19 5.38 -16.99
C PRO A 66 0.23 5.92 -17.06
N ALA A 67 0.51 6.86 -17.97
CA ALA A 67 1.86 7.40 -18.13
C ALA A 67 2.37 8.12 -16.86
N GLU A 68 1.49 8.84 -16.15
CA GLU A 68 1.86 9.55 -14.93
C GLU A 68 2.15 8.61 -13.78
N ARG A 69 1.34 7.54 -13.61
CA ARG A 69 1.58 6.56 -12.54
C ARG A 69 2.81 5.71 -12.80
N GLU A 70 3.09 5.37 -14.07
CA GLU A 70 4.31 4.66 -14.47
C GLU A 70 5.55 5.51 -14.18
N ALA A 71 5.57 6.76 -14.63
CA ALA A 71 6.66 7.70 -14.35
C ALA A 71 6.86 7.92 -12.83
N ARG A 72 5.77 8.02 -12.07
CA ARG A 72 5.87 8.13 -10.61
C ARG A 72 6.45 6.89 -9.96
N LEU A 73 6.08 5.68 -10.40
CA LEU A 73 6.67 4.45 -9.86
C LEU A 73 8.16 4.35 -10.18
N GLU A 74 8.57 4.76 -11.38
CA GLU A 74 9.98 4.83 -11.75
C GLU A 74 10.75 5.82 -10.85
N ALA A 75 10.20 7.01 -10.61
CA ALA A 75 10.81 7.98 -9.69
C ALA A 75 10.92 7.43 -8.24
N VAL A 76 9.95 6.62 -7.80
CA VAL A 76 10.03 5.92 -6.51
C VAL A 76 11.20 4.92 -6.50
N HIS A 77 11.35 4.12 -7.55
CA HIS A 77 12.46 3.16 -7.64
C HIS A 77 13.83 3.87 -7.68
N ASP A 78 13.95 5.00 -8.38
CA ASP A 78 15.16 5.81 -8.41
C ASP A 78 15.50 6.36 -7.02
N PHE A 79 14.53 6.92 -6.34
CA PHE A 79 14.68 7.38 -4.96
C PHE A 79 15.15 6.26 -4.02
N LEU A 80 14.55 5.08 -4.11
CA LEU A 80 14.91 3.94 -3.25
C LEU A 80 16.33 3.41 -3.57
N ALA A 81 16.74 3.50 -4.81
CA ALA A 81 18.10 3.14 -5.26
C ALA A 81 19.16 4.22 -4.95
N GLY A 82 18.78 5.35 -4.36
CA GLY A 82 19.68 6.47 -4.08
C GLY A 82 20.13 7.22 -5.33
N ARG A 83 19.43 7.07 -6.45
CA ARG A 83 19.69 7.85 -7.66
C ARG A 83 19.02 9.22 -7.55
N GLU A 84 19.63 10.23 -8.15
CA GLU A 84 18.96 11.52 -8.35
C GLU A 84 17.77 11.29 -9.28
N GLY A 85 16.56 11.54 -8.78
CA GLY A 85 15.31 11.33 -9.49
C GLY A 85 14.31 12.43 -9.18
N ASP A 86 13.23 12.46 -9.95
CA ASP A 86 12.21 13.51 -9.90
C ASP A 86 11.20 13.36 -8.75
N LEU A 87 11.49 12.54 -7.72
CA LEU A 87 10.57 12.40 -6.59
C LEU A 87 10.65 13.64 -5.69
N PRO A 88 9.58 14.46 -5.61
CA PRO A 88 9.55 15.69 -4.82
C PRO A 88 9.97 15.48 -3.36
N ALA A 89 10.54 16.53 -2.74
CA ALA A 89 10.97 16.45 -1.35
C ALA A 89 9.83 16.20 -0.35
N ASP A 90 8.63 16.65 -0.70
CA ASP A 90 7.37 16.50 0.06
C ASP A 90 6.51 15.32 -0.42
N ASP A 91 7.03 14.47 -1.31
CA ASP A 91 6.25 13.32 -1.80
C ASP A 91 5.87 12.37 -0.66
N PRO A 92 4.59 11.95 -0.58
CA PRO A 92 4.09 11.06 0.46
C PRO A 92 4.83 9.71 0.59
N VAL A 93 5.49 9.23 -0.46
CA VAL A 93 6.32 8.01 -0.42
C VAL A 93 7.47 8.14 0.57
N ARG A 94 8.02 9.34 0.75
CA ARG A 94 9.06 9.60 1.76
C ARG A 94 8.53 9.42 3.17
N GLY A 95 7.31 9.92 3.43
CA GLY A 95 6.61 9.70 4.69
C GLY A 95 6.26 8.22 4.93
N LEU A 96 5.85 7.50 3.89
CA LEU A 96 5.63 6.05 3.95
C LEU A 96 6.90 5.31 4.35
N ARG A 97 8.05 5.68 3.78
CA ARG A 97 9.35 5.06 4.12
C ARG A 97 9.70 5.26 5.59
N GLU A 98 9.51 6.47 6.13
CA GLU A 98 9.73 6.73 7.56
C GLU A 98 8.76 5.93 8.44
N THR A 99 7.50 5.84 8.05
CA THR A 99 6.49 5.04 8.73
C THR A 99 6.90 3.56 8.78
N LEU A 100 7.28 2.99 7.64
CA LEU A 100 7.66 1.58 7.54
C LEU A 100 8.96 1.23 8.29
N ARG A 101 9.87 2.19 8.50
CA ARG A 101 11.04 1.98 9.37
C ARG A 101 10.68 1.61 10.80
N SER A 102 9.50 1.98 11.26
CA SER A 102 8.99 1.65 12.59
C SER A 102 8.21 0.33 12.64
N CYS A 103 8.15 -0.38 11.52
CA CYS A 103 7.41 -1.64 11.38
C CYS A 103 8.36 -2.83 11.22
N ASP A 104 7.87 -4.01 11.56
CA ASP A 104 8.59 -5.28 11.44
C ASP A 104 8.22 -6.04 10.15
N ALA A 105 7.09 -5.70 9.51
CA ALA A 105 6.60 -6.32 8.29
C ALA A 105 5.55 -5.44 7.59
N LEU A 106 5.30 -5.73 6.30
CA LEU A 106 4.18 -5.21 5.52
C LEU A 106 3.25 -6.35 5.10
N ILE A 107 1.95 -6.19 5.33
CA ILE A 107 0.91 -7.04 4.74
C ILE A 107 0.12 -6.21 3.72
N VAL A 108 0.06 -6.68 2.47
CA VAL A 108 -0.89 -6.19 1.48
C VAL A 108 -2.15 -7.04 1.58
N ALA A 109 -3.18 -6.49 2.19
CA ALA A 109 -4.44 -7.16 2.44
C ALA A 109 -5.25 -7.35 1.14
N GLY A 110 -6.12 -8.33 1.14
CA GLY A 110 -6.88 -8.78 -0.01
C GLY A 110 -7.67 -7.71 -0.76
N GLY A 111 -8.09 -8.06 -1.97
CA GLY A 111 -8.89 -7.21 -2.85
C GLY A 111 -8.76 -7.58 -4.32
N GLY A 112 -9.63 -6.99 -5.14
CA GLY A 112 -9.63 -7.13 -6.59
C GLY A 112 -8.78 -6.10 -7.33
N ASN A 113 -7.75 -5.54 -6.71
CA ASN A 113 -7.13 -4.28 -7.14
C ASN A 113 -5.81 -4.44 -7.92
N MET A 114 -5.29 -5.67 -8.03
CA MET A 114 -4.08 -5.97 -8.78
C MET A 114 -4.38 -6.19 -10.27
N ASN A 115 -4.95 -5.18 -10.93
CA ASN A 115 -5.32 -5.23 -12.35
C ASN A 115 -5.20 -3.85 -13.01
N SER A 116 -5.18 -3.81 -14.34
CA SER A 116 -5.00 -2.55 -15.08
C SER A 116 -6.22 -1.62 -15.04
N ARG A 117 -7.41 -2.15 -14.73
CA ARG A 117 -8.61 -1.32 -14.56
C ARG A 117 -8.48 -0.37 -13.38
N TYR A 118 -7.81 -0.85 -12.32
CA TYR A 118 -7.50 -0.10 -11.11
C TYR A 118 -5.98 0.10 -10.98
N GLY A 119 -5.32 0.44 -12.09
CA GLY A 119 -3.87 0.51 -12.17
C GLY A 119 -3.22 1.45 -11.17
N TRP A 120 -3.89 2.55 -10.77
CA TRP A 120 -3.37 3.41 -9.70
C TRP A 120 -3.27 2.70 -8.35
N LEU A 121 -4.19 1.78 -8.03
CA LEU A 121 -4.14 0.94 -6.83
C LEU A 121 -3.04 -0.11 -6.92
N LEU A 122 -2.84 -0.70 -8.11
CA LEU A 122 -1.74 -1.61 -8.36
C LEU A 122 -0.40 -0.92 -8.12
N HIS A 123 -0.19 0.27 -8.70
CA HIS A 123 1.07 1.02 -8.55
C HIS A 123 1.30 1.50 -7.11
N GLU A 124 0.25 1.90 -6.38
CA GLU A 124 0.31 2.21 -4.96
C GLU A 124 0.84 1.02 -4.14
N ARG A 125 0.32 -0.17 -4.40
CA ARG A 125 0.75 -1.40 -3.72
C ARG A 125 2.19 -1.77 -4.05
N MET A 126 2.56 -1.67 -5.33
CA MET A 126 3.93 -1.96 -5.76
C MET A 126 4.93 -0.96 -5.19
N ALA A 127 4.57 0.32 -5.10
CA ALA A 127 5.40 1.31 -4.42
C ALA A 127 5.60 0.98 -2.93
N ALA A 128 4.53 0.58 -2.22
CA ALA A 128 4.63 0.19 -0.82
C ALA A 128 5.49 -1.07 -0.63
N VAL A 129 5.35 -2.06 -1.52
CA VAL A 129 6.19 -3.26 -1.53
C VAL A 129 7.65 -2.90 -1.78
N ALA A 130 7.94 -2.06 -2.79
CA ALA A 130 9.29 -1.61 -3.08
C ALA A 130 9.93 -0.87 -1.89
N VAL A 131 9.17 0.01 -1.22
CA VAL A 131 9.65 0.69 0.00
C VAL A 131 9.96 -0.31 1.10
N ALA A 132 9.05 -1.26 1.39
CA ALA A 132 9.26 -2.28 2.42
C ALA A 132 10.50 -3.13 2.12
N ARG A 133 10.66 -3.59 0.88
CA ARG A 133 11.84 -4.35 0.43
C ARG A 133 13.15 -3.57 0.56
N SER A 134 13.13 -2.28 0.22
CA SER A 134 14.32 -1.42 0.36
C SER A 134 14.78 -1.26 1.83
N LEU A 135 13.87 -1.49 2.77
CA LEU A 135 14.13 -1.51 4.21
C LEU A 135 14.45 -2.92 4.74
N GLY A 136 14.44 -3.95 3.91
CA GLY A 136 14.63 -5.34 4.32
C GLY A 136 13.45 -5.94 5.07
N LEU A 137 12.27 -5.34 4.99
CA LEU A 137 11.08 -5.84 5.68
C LEU A 137 10.48 -7.04 4.93
N PRO A 138 10.03 -8.08 5.62
CA PRO A 138 9.23 -9.12 5.02
C PRO A 138 7.88 -8.56 4.55
N VAL A 139 7.45 -9.02 3.36
CA VAL A 139 6.19 -8.63 2.73
C VAL A 139 5.32 -9.85 2.52
N VAL A 140 4.07 -9.78 2.94
CA VAL A 140 3.05 -10.80 2.70
C VAL A 140 1.93 -10.19 1.87
N VAL A 141 1.60 -10.82 0.75
CA VAL A 141 0.43 -10.47 -0.07
C VAL A 141 -0.61 -11.57 0.10
N THR A 142 -1.79 -11.23 0.56
CA THR A 142 -2.84 -12.21 0.88
C THR A 142 -4.19 -11.82 0.29
N GLY A 143 -4.95 -12.81 -0.20
CA GLY A 143 -6.31 -12.63 -0.70
C GLY A 143 -6.42 -11.72 -1.94
N GLN A 144 -5.35 -11.50 -2.68
CA GLN A 144 -5.37 -10.66 -3.88
C GLN A 144 -5.80 -11.44 -5.12
N THR A 145 -6.65 -10.81 -5.93
CA THR A 145 -6.88 -11.25 -7.31
C THR A 145 -5.95 -10.48 -8.23
N VAL A 146 -5.09 -11.20 -8.95
CA VAL A 146 -4.18 -10.63 -9.94
C VAL A 146 -4.76 -10.82 -11.34
N GLY A 147 -4.92 -9.75 -12.11
CA GLY A 147 -5.63 -9.75 -13.39
C GLY A 147 -7.16 -9.66 -13.21
N PRO A 148 -7.96 -9.92 -14.26
CA PRO A 148 -7.56 -10.10 -15.67
C PRO A 148 -7.11 -8.79 -16.33
N ALA A 149 -6.70 -8.87 -17.59
CA ALA A 149 -6.39 -7.70 -18.43
C ALA A 149 -5.25 -6.80 -17.92
N LEU A 150 -4.13 -7.41 -17.51
CA LEU A 150 -2.93 -6.66 -17.21
C LEU A 150 -2.26 -6.14 -18.48
N THR A 151 -1.93 -4.85 -18.49
CA THR A 151 -1.08 -4.25 -19.53
C THR A 151 0.37 -4.64 -19.30
N ARG A 152 1.22 -4.49 -20.34
CA ARG A 152 2.65 -4.78 -20.20
C ARG A 152 3.35 -3.93 -19.12
N PRO A 153 3.07 -2.62 -18.98
CA PRO A 153 3.61 -1.83 -17.86
C PRO A 153 3.19 -2.35 -16.49
N ASP A 154 1.91 -2.70 -16.32
CA ASP A 154 1.42 -3.20 -15.03
C ASP A 154 2.02 -4.58 -14.68
N VAL A 155 2.26 -5.45 -15.68
CA VAL A 155 2.99 -6.71 -15.47
C VAL A 155 4.43 -6.41 -15.00
N ARG A 156 5.12 -5.45 -15.61
CA ARG A 156 6.45 -5.04 -15.17
C ARG A 156 6.43 -4.52 -13.74
N ALA A 157 5.50 -3.63 -13.41
CA ALA A 157 5.34 -3.12 -12.06
C ALA A 157 5.17 -4.25 -11.01
N LEU A 158 4.43 -5.32 -11.36
CA LEU A 158 4.25 -6.49 -10.48
C LEU A 158 5.50 -7.36 -10.34
N VAL A 159 6.35 -7.39 -11.35
CA VAL A 159 7.57 -8.23 -11.34
C VAL A 159 8.73 -7.51 -10.67
N ASP A 160 8.84 -6.20 -10.86
CA ASP A 160 9.95 -5.38 -10.38
C ASP A 160 9.74 -4.85 -8.95
N GLY A 161 8.47 -4.78 -8.50
CA GLY A 161 8.07 -4.35 -7.14
C GLY A 161 8.16 -5.48 -6.12
#